data_efba4782919dd7dff21b6151083bf220
#
_entry.id   efba4782919dd7dff21b6151083bf220
#
_cell.length_a   1.000
_cell.length_b   1.000
_cell.length_c   1.000
_cell.angle_alpha   90.00
_cell.angle_beta   90.00
_cell.angle_gamma   90.00
#
_symmetry.space_group_name_H-M   'P 1'
#
loop_
_entity.id
_entity.type
_entity.pdbx_description
1 polymer ?
#
loop_
_entity_poly.entity_id
_entity_poly.type
_entity_poly.pdbx_seq_one_letter_code
_entity_poly.pdbx_strand_id
1 'polypeptide(L)'
;MNLSDYKQEIVSLIQLAFNEDVRTGDVTCNSTIPEDLKGSAKLLLKEDGVIAGLSIIPWIFEVFGVSIDYTLSAEDGKYYAKGTVLGVFTGSVRSLLIVERTLLNFLQRMSGVATTTYEYSKVLENTQTKLLDTRKTIPGFRVLDKYAVHCGGSMNHRFGLWDMILIKDNHIDANGSIEVAIEKAFSYSSGRYKIEVEARTIEDVQKAIATGKVDRIMLDNFTIEQMHEAVLIIPKHIETEVSGGVTIETLSEIASTKVNYISVGALTHSVKALDISFKIV
;
A
#
# COMPACT_ATOMS: atom_id res chain seq x y z
N MET A 1 -8.89 6.88 -1.06
CA MET A 1 -7.80 7.41 -1.89
C MET A 1 -8.24 7.43 -3.34
N ASN A 2 -8.06 8.54 -4.07
CA ASN A 2 -8.41 8.65 -5.49
C ASN A 2 -7.13 8.57 -6.34
N LEU A 3 -7.01 7.55 -7.20
CA LEU A 3 -5.83 7.38 -8.07
C LEU A 3 -5.72 8.47 -9.15
N SER A 4 -6.83 9.13 -9.52
CA SER A 4 -6.79 10.21 -10.53
C SER A 4 -5.89 11.38 -10.13
N ASP A 5 -5.73 11.63 -8.82
CA ASP A 5 -4.86 12.67 -8.29
C ASP A 5 -3.36 12.38 -8.57
N TYR A 6 -3.03 11.13 -8.88
CA TYR A 6 -1.69 10.62 -9.14
C TYR A 6 -1.52 10.08 -10.56
N LYS A 7 -2.47 10.40 -11.49
CA LYS A 7 -2.48 9.85 -12.85
C LYS A 7 -1.13 10.00 -13.54
N GLN A 8 -0.51 11.16 -13.44
CA GLN A 8 0.76 11.44 -14.14
C GLN A 8 1.91 10.53 -13.66
N GLU A 9 2.00 10.30 -12.34
CA GLU A 9 3.00 9.42 -11.74
C GLU A 9 2.78 7.96 -12.17
N ILE A 10 1.52 7.51 -12.15
CA ILE A 10 1.12 6.15 -12.53
C ILE A 10 1.35 5.91 -14.02
N VAL A 11 0.97 6.84 -14.88
CA VAL A 11 1.20 6.76 -16.33
C VAL A 11 2.70 6.71 -16.64
N SER A 12 3.52 7.49 -15.92
CA SER A 12 4.99 7.44 -16.07
C SER A 12 5.55 6.06 -15.71
N LEU A 13 5.04 5.41 -14.67
CA LEU A 13 5.42 4.05 -14.28
C LEU A 13 4.97 3.02 -15.34
N ILE A 14 3.75 3.14 -15.85
CA ILE A 14 3.24 2.27 -16.93
C ILE A 14 4.08 2.45 -18.20
N GLN A 15 4.48 3.69 -18.53
CA GLN A 15 5.35 3.95 -19.66
C GLN A 15 6.75 3.31 -19.51
N LEU A 16 7.28 3.29 -18.29
CA LEU A 16 8.53 2.58 -18.00
C LEU A 16 8.37 1.08 -18.23
N ALA A 17 7.29 0.48 -17.73
CA ALA A 17 6.98 -0.94 -17.93
C ALA A 17 6.76 -1.29 -19.42
N PHE A 18 6.07 -0.42 -20.16
CA PHE A 18 5.93 -0.56 -21.61
C PHE A 18 7.28 -0.57 -22.33
N ASN A 19 8.15 0.38 -22.00
CA ASN A 19 9.48 0.47 -22.60
C ASN A 19 10.37 -0.74 -22.23
N GLU A 20 10.19 -1.32 -21.04
CA GLU A 20 10.90 -2.51 -20.60
C GLU A 20 10.48 -3.74 -21.41
N ASP A 21 9.18 -3.95 -21.62
CA ASP A 21 8.63 -5.18 -22.18
C ASP A 21 8.51 -5.16 -23.72
N VAL A 22 8.11 -4.04 -24.31
CA VAL A 22 7.74 -3.96 -25.74
C VAL A 22 8.86 -3.42 -26.61
N ARG A 23 9.53 -2.33 -26.24
CA ARG A 23 10.59 -1.66 -27.01
C ARG A 23 10.24 -1.46 -28.50
N THR A 24 10.72 -2.37 -29.36
CA THR A 24 10.55 -2.31 -30.82
C THR A 24 9.34 -3.09 -31.31
N GLY A 25 8.59 -3.76 -30.43
CA GLY A 25 7.37 -4.49 -30.73
C GLY A 25 7.41 -5.96 -30.28
N ASP A 26 6.27 -6.60 -30.32
CA ASP A 26 6.10 -8.02 -30.02
C ASP A 26 6.42 -8.86 -31.27
N VAL A 27 7.67 -9.39 -31.32
CA VAL A 27 8.15 -10.19 -32.45
C VAL A 27 7.40 -11.50 -32.63
N THR A 28 6.85 -12.06 -31.53
CA THR A 28 6.04 -13.29 -31.57
C THR A 28 4.70 -13.02 -32.21
N CYS A 29 3.98 -12.03 -31.74
CA CYS A 29 2.68 -11.64 -32.33
C CYS A 29 2.84 -11.20 -33.78
N ASN A 30 3.89 -10.43 -34.10
CA ASN A 30 4.13 -9.96 -35.44
C ASN A 30 4.42 -11.10 -36.44
N SER A 31 5.03 -12.19 -35.98
CA SER A 31 5.37 -13.35 -36.82
C SER A 31 4.27 -14.42 -36.88
N THR A 32 3.40 -14.52 -35.88
CA THR A 32 2.47 -15.67 -35.74
C THR A 32 1.00 -15.31 -35.78
N ILE A 33 0.63 -14.06 -35.49
CA ILE A 33 -0.77 -13.65 -35.39
C ILE A 33 -1.15 -12.74 -36.57
N PRO A 34 -2.18 -13.06 -37.35
CA PRO A 34 -2.71 -12.17 -38.38
C PRO A 34 -3.08 -10.81 -37.83
N GLU A 35 -2.81 -9.74 -38.58
CA GLU A 35 -2.99 -8.36 -38.12
C GLU A 35 -4.47 -8.01 -37.86
N ASP A 36 -5.36 -8.55 -38.69
CA ASP A 36 -6.80 -8.33 -38.65
C ASP A 36 -7.55 -9.26 -37.70
N LEU A 37 -6.85 -10.24 -37.10
CA LEU A 37 -7.49 -11.22 -36.20
C LEU A 37 -8.07 -10.54 -34.96
N LYS A 38 -9.38 -10.67 -34.80
CA LYS A 38 -10.13 -10.24 -33.61
C LYS A 38 -10.38 -11.41 -32.67
N GLY A 39 -10.47 -11.13 -31.38
CA GLY A 39 -10.75 -12.14 -30.37
C GLY A 39 -11.21 -11.52 -29.07
N SER A 40 -11.44 -12.36 -28.11
CA SER A 40 -11.78 -11.96 -26.73
C SER A 40 -10.83 -12.61 -25.74
N ALA A 41 -10.66 -11.96 -24.59
CA ALA A 41 -9.92 -12.49 -23.46
C ALA A 41 -10.72 -12.38 -22.17
N LYS A 42 -10.52 -13.31 -21.25
CA LYS A 42 -11.10 -13.29 -19.91
C LYS A 42 -10.00 -13.07 -18.87
N LEU A 43 -10.23 -12.10 -17.99
CA LEU A 43 -9.43 -11.90 -16.79
C LEU A 43 -10.01 -12.82 -15.70
N LEU A 44 -9.25 -13.84 -15.29
CA LEU A 44 -9.73 -14.92 -14.43
C LEU A 44 -8.90 -15.01 -13.15
N LEU A 45 -9.58 -14.96 -12.00
CA LEU A 45 -8.96 -15.14 -10.68
C LEU A 45 -8.65 -16.61 -10.42
N LYS A 46 -7.41 -16.92 -10.04
CA LYS A 46 -6.91 -18.29 -9.84
C LYS A 46 -6.76 -18.70 -8.37
N GLU A 47 -6.87 -17.76 -7.45
CA GLU A 47 -6.94 -17.96 -6.01
C GLU A 47 -7.88 -16.92 -5.39
N ASP A 48 -8.35 -17.14 -4.16
CA ASP A 48 -9.23 -16.23 -3.45
C ASP A 48 -8.48 -14.94 -3.08
N GLY A 49 -9.14 -13.79 -3.14
CA GLY A 49 -8.49 -12.54 -2.69
C GLY A 49 -9.25 -11.27 -2.97
N VAL A 50 -8.69 -10.16 -2.51
CA VAL A 50 -9.19 -8.81 -2.76
C VAL A 50 -8.56 -8.25 -4.02
N ILE A 51 -9.40 -7.76 -4.94
CA ILE A 51 -8.93 -7.19 -6.19
C ILE A 51 -8.58 -5.72 -6.01
N ALA A 52 -7.44 -5.32 -6.61
CA ALA A 52 -7.02 -3.93 -6.70
C ALA A 52 -6.27 -3.66 -8.01
N GLY A 53 -6.53 -2.51 -8.62
CA GLY A 53 -5.87 -2.04 -9.83
C GLY A 53 -6.73 -2.07 -11.09
N LEU A 54 -7.98 -2.49 -11.03
CA LEU A 54 -8.87 -2.44 -12.20
C LEU A 54 -9.02 -1.01 -12.74
N SER A 55 -8.97 -0.03 -11.86
CA SER A 55 -9.09 1.40 -12.18
C SER A 55 -7.95 1.96 -13.04
N ILE A 56 -6.78 1.30 -13.12
CA ILE A 56 -5.67 1.74 -13.98
C ILE A 56 -5.67 1.10 -15.37
N ILE A 57 -6.55 0.15 -15.64
CA ILE A 57 -6.63 -0.54 -16.95
C ILE A 57 -6.74 0.44 -18.13
N PRO A 58 -7.60 1.48 -18.09
CA PRO A 58 -7.68 2.45 -19.18
C PRO A 58 -6.35 3.17 -19.45
N TRP A 59 -5.56 3.46 -18.41
CA TRP A 59 -4.27 4.12 -18.54
C TRP A 59 -3.21 3.19 -19.14
N ILE A 60 -3.29 1.90 -18.86
CA ILE A 60 -2.44 0.90 -19.52
C ILE A 60 -2.74 0.89 -21.02
N PHE A 61 -4.01 0.84 -21.42
CA PHE A 61 -4.40 0.85 -22.84
C PHE A 61 -4.00 2.16 -23.53
N GLU A 62 -4.15 3.30 -22.84
CA GLU A 62 -3.73 4.62 -23.34
C GLU A 62 -2.22 4.62 -23.65
N VAL A 63 -1.38 4.14 -22.72
CA VAL A 63 0.09 4.11 -22.89
C VAL A 63 0.51 3.13 -23.98
N PHE A 64 -0.17 1.98 -24.06
CA PHE A 64 0.12 0.97 -25.10
C PHE A 64 -0.40 1.35 -26.50
N GLY A 65 -1.22 2.41 -26.59
CA GLY A 65 -1.82 2.84 -27.85
C GLY A 65 -2.76 1.81 -28.45
N VAL A 66 -3.45 1.02 -27.61
CA VAL A 66 -4.34 -0.05 -28.06
C VAL A 66 -5.81 0.33 -27.87
N SER A 67 -6.67 -0.13 -28.78
CA SER A 67 -8.13 -0.03 -28.67
C SER A 67 -8.69 -1.41 -28.31
N ILE A 68 -9.12 -1.55 -27.05
CA ILE A 68 -9.70 -2.77 -26.49
C ILE A 68 -11.00 -2.38 -25.79
N ASP A 69 -12.12 -2.95 -26.23
CA ASP A 69 -13.40 -2.85 -25.52
C ASP A 69 -13.39 -3.80 -24.33
N TYR A 70 -13.92 -3.38 -23.19
CA TYR A 70 -13.96 -4.24 -22.02
C TYR A 70 -15.19 -4.01 -21.14
N THR A 71 -15.58 -5.07 -20.45
CA THR A 71 -16.60 -5.03 -19.40
C THR A 71 -16.02 -5.68 -18.15
N LEU A 72 -15.99 -4.93 -17.05
CA LEU A 72 -15.57 -5.44 -15.75
C LEU A 72 -16.79 -5.97 -14.99
N SER A 73 -16.65 -7.17 -14.40
CA SER A 73 -17.61 -7.81 -13.50
C SER A 73 -17.15 -7.74 -12.04
N ALA A 74 -16.03 -7.07 -11.78
CA ALA A 74 -15.42 -6.91 -10.47
C ALA A 74 -15.09 -5.45 -10.19
N GLU A 75 -14.89 -5.13 -8.91
CA GLU A 75 -14.57 -3.80 -8.41
C GLU A 75 -13.34 -3.87 -7.49
N ASP A 76 -12.54 -2.81 -7.49
CA ASP A 76 -11.42 -2.66 -6.56
C ASP A 76 -11.94 -2.64 -5.10
N GLY A 77 -11.18 -3.28 -4.20
CA GLY A 77 -11.51 -3.36 -2.78
C GLY A 77 -12.56 -4.43 -2.40
N LYS A 78 -13.00 -5.25 -3.36
CA LYS A 78 -13.92 -6.38 -3.10
C LYS A 78 -13.18 -7.70 -3.10
N TYR A 79 -13.61 -8.60 -2.20
CA TYR A 79 -13.12 -9.97 -2.12
C TYR A 79 -13.87 -10.85 -3.12
N TYR A 80 -13.14 -11.67 -3.86
CA TYR A 80 -13.67 -12.63 -4.82
C TYR A 80 -13.05 -14.01 -4.62
N ALA A 81 -13.84 -15.05 -4.91
CA ALA A 81 -13.39 -16.42 -4.85
C ALA A 81 -12.67 -16.82 -6.15
N LYS A 82 -11.78 -17.80 -6.03
CA LYS A 82 -11.12 -18.48 -7.16
C LYS A 82 -12.16 -18.91 -8.22
N GLY A 83 -11.81 -18.71 -9.49
CA GLY A 83 -12.66 -19.02 -10.62
C GLY A 83 -13.57 -17.87 -11.07
N THR A 84 -13.60 -16.76 -10.33
CA THR A 84 -14.36 -15.57 -10.73
C THR A 84 -13.74 -14.95 -11.99
N VAL A 85 -14.60 -14.66 -13.00
CA VAL A 85 -14.23 -13.84 -14.15
C VAL A 85 -14.35 -12.37 -13.75
N LEU A 86 -13.23 -11.68 -13.68
CA LEU A 86 -13.15 -10.28 -13.24
C LEU A 86 -13.54 -9.31 -14.36
N GLY A 87 -13.39 -9.74 -15.61
CA GLY A 87 -13.76 -8.95 -16.78
C GLY A 87 -13.54 -9.70 -18.10
N VAL A 88 -14.16 -9.18 -19.15
CA VAL A 88 -14.03 -9.65 -20.52
C VAL A 88 -13.54 -8.50 -21.40
N PHE A 89 -12.58 -8.79 -22.27
CA PHE A 89 -11.88 -7.85 -23.12
C PHE A 89 -12.01 -8.29 -24.59
N THR A 90 -12.28 -7.38 -25.51
CA THR A 90 -12.49 -7.69 -26.91
C THR A 90 -11.72 -6.70 -27.80
N GLY A 91 -10.99 -7.22 -28.79
CA GLY A 91 -10.18 -6.36 -29.66
C GLY A 91 -9.33 -7.15 -30.64
N SER A 92 -8.29 -6.53 -31.17
CA SER A 92 -7.24 -7.24 -31.89
C SER A 92 -6.54 -8.24 -30.99
N VAL A 93 -6.33 -9.48 -31.43
CA VAL A 93 -5.59 -10.49 -30.65
C VAL A 93 -4.17 -10.00 -30.35
N ARG A 94 -3.51 -9.29 -31.28
CA ARG A 94 -2.20 -8.65 -31.05
C ARG A 94 -2.27 -7.63 -29.92
N SER A 95 -3.33 -6.80 -29.87
CA SER A 95 -3.53 -5.81 -28.79
C SER A 95 -3.79 -6.47 -27.44
N LEU A 96 -4.55 -7.55 -27.39
CA LEU A 96 -4.81 -8.32 -26.17
C LEU A 96 -3.52 -8.96 -25.62
N LEU A 97 -2.70 -9.54 -26.48
CA LEU A 97 -1.46 -10.21 -26.09
C LEU A 97 -0.37 -9.25 -25.66
N ILE A 98 -0.21 -8.10 -26.33
CA ILE A 98 0.87 -7.15 -26.01
C ILE A 98 0.69 -6.50 -24.65
N VAL A 99 -0.56 -6.30 -24.18
CA VAL A 99 -0.86 -5.71 -22.87
C VAL A 99 -0.87 -6.74 -21.74
N GLU A 100 -1.05 -8.02 -22.04
CA GLU A 100 -1.32 -9.09 -21.06
C GLU A 100 -0.34 -9.07 -19.89
N ARG A 101 0.96 -9.14 -20.17
CA ARG A 101 1.97 -9.31 -19.11
C ARG A 101 2.04 -8.10 -18.20
N THR A 102 2.11 -6.90 -18.77
CA THR A 102 2.15 -5.65 -17.99
C THR A 102 0.87 -5.47 -17.19
N LEU A 103 -0.29 -5.69 -17.79
CA LEU A 103 -1.59 -5.66 -17.09
C LEU A 103 -1.60 -6.60 -15.88
N LEU A 104 -1.21 -7.86 -16.09
CA LEU A 104 -1.17 -8.85 -15.02
C LEU A 104 -0.18 -8.50 -13.91
N ASN A 105 1.00 -8.01 -14.25
CA ASN A 105 2.02 -7.63 -13.26
C ASN A 105 1.49 -6.55 -12.30
N PHE A 106 0.80 -5.53 -12.81
CA PHE A 106 0.17 -4.50 -11.98
C PHE A 106 -0.96 -5.09 -11.11
N LEU A 107 -1.92 -5.79 -11.73
CA LEU A 107 -3.08 -6.32 -11.03
C LEU A 107 -2.72 -7.37 -9.98
N GLN A 108 -1.83 -8.30 -10.31
CA GLN A 108 -1.37 -9.35 -9.40
C GLN A 108 -0.66 -8.77 -8.18
N ARG A 109 0.25 -7.81 -8.39
CA ARG A 109 0.95 -7.11 -7.30
C ARG A 109 -0.02 -6.35 -6.41
N MET A 110 -0.86 -5.49 -6.98
CA MET A 110 -1.81 -4.67 -6.24
C MET A 110 -2.83 -5.53 -5.48
N SER A 111 -3.37 -6.55 -6.13
CA SER A 111 -4.32 -7.47 -5.48
C SER A 111 -3.66 -8.31 -4.39
N GLY A 112 -2.39 -8.67 -4.53
CA GLY A 112 -1.61 -9.32 -3.47
C GLY A 112 -1.47 -8.43 -2.23
N VAL A 113 -1.12 -7.14 -2.40
CA VAL A 113 -1.07 -6.15 -1.31
C VAL A 113 -2.45 -5.99 -0.65
N ALA A 114 -3.51 -5.86 -1.45
CA ALA A 114 -4.87 -5.71 -0.95
C ALA A 114 -5.33 -6.96 -0.18
N THR A 115 -5.02 -8.15 -0.66
CA THR A 115 -5.38 -9.43 -0.01
C THR A 115 -4.65 -9.58 1.32
N THR A 116 -3.32 -9.39 1.35
CA THR A 116 -2.55 -9.41 2.59
C THR A 116 -3.09 -8.39 3.59
N THR A 117 -3.38 -7.18 3.14
CA THR A 117 -3.94 -6.13 4.01
C THR A 117 -5.30 -6.51 4.56
N TYR A 118 -6.16 -7.12 3.75
CA TYR A 118 -7.47 -7.59 4.17
C TYR A 118 -7.37 -8.68 5.24
N GLU A 119 -6.44 -9.62 5.11
CA GLU A 119 -6.19 -10.66 6.10
C GLU A 119 -5.77 -10.06 7.45
N TYR A 120 -4.85 -9.10 7.45
CA TYR A 120 -4.44 -8.37 8.65
C TYR A 120 -5.59 -7.53 9.24
N SER A 121 -6.35 -6.83 8.39
CA SER A 121 -7.47 -5.99 8.83
C SER A 121 -8.58 -6.79 9.49
N LYS A 122 -8.83 -8.02 9.03
CA LYS A 122 -9.81 -8.94 9.67
C LYS A 122 -9.48 -9.26 11.13
N VAL A 123 -8.22 -9.40 11.48
CA VAL A 123 -7.81 -9.66 12.87
C VAL A 123 -8.20 -8.50 13.77
N LEU A 124 -8.25 -7.27 13.24
CA LEU A 124 -8.56 -6.06 13.98
C LEU A 124 -10.03 -5.63 13.90
N GLU A 125 -10.91 -6.36 13.17
CA GLU A 125 -12.29 -5.95 12.85
C GLU A 125 -13.12 -5.57 14.08
N ASN A 126 -12.92 -6.27 15.21
CA ASN A 126 -13.65 -6.03 16.45
C ASN A 126 -12.86 -5.17 17.47
N THR A 127 -11.87 -4.42 17.02
CA THR A 127 -11.05 -3.53 17.84
C THR A 127 -11.19 -2.08 17.40
N GLN A 128 -10.69 -1.14 18.23
CA GLN A 128 -10.60 0.27 17.86
C GLN A 128 -9.27 0.60 17.15
N THR A 129 -8.32 -0.32 17.21
CA THR A 129 -6.97 -0.16 16.62
C THR A 129 -7.05 -0.20 15.09
N LYS A 130 -6.35 0.73 14.43
CA LYS A 130 -6.28 0.81 12.98
C LYS A 130 -4.94 0.32 12.47
N LEU A 131 -4.98 -0.40 11.35
CA LEU A 131 -3.79 -0.86 10.65
C LEU A 131 -3.26 0.25 9.74
N LEU A 132 -1.94 0.44 9.70
CA LEU A 132 -1.25 1.36 8.79
C LEU A 132 -0.22 0.63 7.94
N ASP A 133 -0.02 1.13 6.72
CA ASP A 133 1.15 0.78 5.93
C ASP A 133 2.41 1.54 6.39
N THR A 134 3.48 1.43 5.61
CA THR A 134 4.72 2.17 5.84
C THR A 134 5.26 2.75 4.52
N ARG A 135 6.49 3.32 4.57
CA ARG A 135 7.24 3.70 3.37
C ARG A 135 8.10 2.57 2.79
N LYS A 136 8.02 1.36 3.33
CA LYS A 136 8.74 0.16 2.83
C LYS A 136 8.04 -0.42 1.61
N THR A 137 7.99 0.36 0.52
CA THR A 137 7.36 0.02 -0.76
C THR A 137 8.43 -0.25 -1.83
N ILE A 138 8.06 -0.92 -2.91
CA ILE A 138 8.92 -1.01 -4.09
C ILE A 138 9.16 0.42 -4.63
N PRO A 139 10.43 0.80 -4.96
CA PRO A 139 10.71 2.09 -5.56
C PRO A 139 9.84 2.36 -6.81
N GLY A 140 9.24 3.55 -6.87
CA GLY A 140 8.31 3.93 -7.94
C GLY A 140 6.89 3.41 -7.80
N PHE A 141 6.62 2.38 -6.96
CA PHE A 141 5.31 1.73 -6.87
C PHE A 141 4.45 2.22 -5.68
N ARG A 142 4.94 3.21 -4.90
CA ARG A 142 4.33 3.61 -3.61
C ARG A 142 2.87 4.02 -3.71
N VAL A 143 2.49 4.79 -4.70
CA VAL A 143 1.11 5.25 -4.89
C VAL A 143 0.17 4.04 -5.05
N LEU A 144 0.58 3.06 -5.87
CA LEU A 144 -0.20 1.85 -6.14
C LEU A 144 -0.22 0.89 -4.94
N ASP A 145 0.91 0.72 -4.23
CA ASP A 145 0.95 -0.07 -2.99
C ASP A 145 0.02 0.53 -1.93
N LYS A 146 0.04 1.87 -1.74
CA LYS A 146 -0.84 2.55 -0.77
C LYS A 146 -2.31 2.49 -1.16
N TYR A 147 -2.63 2.60 -2.44
CA TYR A 147 -3.98 2.39 -2.93
C TYR A 147 -4.44 0.94 -2.66
N ALA A 148 -3.61 -0.03 -2.91
CA ALA A 148 -3.91 -1.44 -2.66
C ALA A 148 -4.13 -1.73 -1.16
N VAL A 149 -3.35 -1.10 -0.27
CA VAL A 149 -3.58 -1.14 1.19
C VAL A 149 -4.96 -0.57 1.54
N HIS A 150 -5.35 0.54 0.93
CA HIS A 150 -6.69 1.11 1.10
C HIS A 150 -7.79 0.15 0.60
N CYS A 151 -7.60 -0.49 -0.56
CA CYS A 151 -8.49 -1.53 -1.08
C CYS A 151 -8.63 -2.72 -0.11
N GLY A 152 -7.56 -3.09 0.60
CA GLY A 152 -7.57 -4.12 1.63
C GLY A 152 -8.27 -3.72 2.95
N GLY A 153 -8.81 -2.50 3.04
CA GLY A 153 -9.57 -2.03 4.20
C GLY A 153 -8.74 -1.35 5.29
N SER A 154 -7.51 -0.94 4.98
CA SER A 154 -6.61 -0.30 5.94
C SER A 154 -6.35 1.16 5.60
N MET A 155 -5.62 1.85 6.47
CA MET A 155 -5.26 3.25 6.33
C MET A 155 -3.81 3.40 5.87
N ASN A 156 -3.48 4.57 5.32
CA ASN A 156 -2.12 4.88 4.93
C ASN A 156 -1.41 5.70 6.02
N HIS A 157 -0.17 5.33 6.33
CA HIS A 157 0.79 6.20 6.98
C HIS A 157 1.27 7.27 6.00
N ARG A 158 2.08 8.24 6.42
CA ARG A 158 2.62 9.30 5.55
C ARG A 158 3.13 8.78 4.21
N PHE A 159 2.85 9.53 3.15
CA PHE A 159 3.25 9.18 1.79
C PHE A 159 4.74 9.34 1.53
N GLY A 160 5.33 10.38 2.08
CA GLY A 160 6.72 10.71 1.85
C GLY A 160 7.34 11.50 3.00
N LEU A 161 8.52 12.07 2.76
CA LEU A 161 9.21 12.89 3.76
C LEU A 161 8.59 14.29 3.88
N TRP A 162 7.77 14.68 2.92
CA TRP A 162 7.12 15.98 2.82
C TRP A 162 5.73 16.05 3.48
N ASP A 163 5.17 14.91 3.84
CA ASP A 163 3.76 14.76 4.25
C ASP A 163 3.57 15.00 5.76
N MET A 164 4.42 14.40 6.59
CA MET A 164 4.37 14.49 8.04
C MET A 164 5.78 14.38 8.63
N ILE A 165 6.05 15.08 9.73
CA ILE A 165 7.30 14.94 10.47
C ILE A 165 7.23 13.64 11.27
N LEU A 166 8.21 12.75 11.06
CA LEU A 166 8.45 11.56 11.89
C LEU A 166 9.89 11.61 12.37
N ILE A 167 10.05 11.88 13.66
CA ILE A 167 11.35 11.92 14.34
C ILE A 167 11.72 10.49 14.70
N LYS A 168 12.81 10.02 14.11
CA LYS A 168 13.36 8.67 14.31
C LYS A 168 14.57 8.68 15.21
N ASP A 169 15.00 7.50 15.63
CA ASP A 169 16.21 7.26 16.42
C ASP A 169 17.43 8.08 15.96
N ASN A 170 17.77 8.02 14.67
CA ASN A 170 18.88 8.76 14.09
C ASN A 170 18.71 10.29 14.19
N HIS A 171 17.46 10.79 14.17
CA HIS A 171 17.20 12.22 14.37
C HIS A 171 17.40 12.61 15.84
N ILE A 172 17.00 11.74 16.77
CA ILE A 172 17.19 11.95 18.21
C ILE A 172 18.68 11.96 18.53
N ASP A 173 19.41 10.95 18.06
CA ASP A 173 20.85 10.79 18.30
C ASP A 173 21.64 12.00 17.73
N ALA A 174 21.28 12.46 16.54
CA ALA A 174 21.90 13.65 15.93
C ALA A 174 21.61 14.97 16.67
N ASN A 175 20.54 15.03 17.47
CA ASN A 175 20.17 16.19 18.27
C ASN A 175 20.59 16.09 19.75
N GLY A 176 21.08 14.93 20.18
CA GLY A 176 21.52 14.66 21.53
C GLY A 176 20.40 14.32 22.52
N SER A 177 19.14 14.67 22.23
CA SER A 177 17.98 14.23 23.04
C SER A 177 16.67 14.32 22.23
N ILE A 178 15.66 13.55 22.70
CA ILE A 178 14.32 13.53 22.10
C ILE A 178 13.62 14.89 22.23
N GLU A 179 13.78 15.56 23.36
CA GLU A 179 13.18 16.87 23.64
C GLU A 179 13.71 17.93 22.64
N VAL A 180 15.03 17.97 22.44
CA VAL A 180 15.66 18.94 21.50
C VAL A 180 15.19 18.65 20.06
N ALA A 181 15.07 17.37 19.66
CA ALA A 181 14.56 17.01 18.35
C ALA A 181 13.11 17.45 18.15
N ILE A 182 12.24 17.24 19.16
CA ILE A 182 10.83 17.66 19.14
C ILE A 182 10.73 19.18 19.08
N GLU A 183 11.49 19.93 19.91
CA GLU A 183 11.51 21.40 19.92
C GLU A 183 11.84 21.99 18.54
N LYS A 184 12.87 21.47 17.90
CA LYS A 184 13.25 21.91 16.54
C LYS A 184 12.18 21.58 15.49
N ALA A 185 11.61 20.39 15.57
CA ALA A 185 10.53 19.96 14.67
C ALA A 185 9.29 20.83 14.83
N PHE A 186 8.91 21.13 16.06
CA PHE A 186 7.76 21.99 16.37
C PHE A 186 7.98 23.42 15.86
N SER A 187 9.15 23.97 16.10
CA SER A 187 9.52 25.32 15.62
C SER A 187 9.51 25.38 14.08
N TYR A 188 10.00 24.35 13.41
CA TYR A 188 9.96 24.25 11.93
C TYR A 188 8.55 24.05 11.41
N SER A 189 7.75 23.19 12.03
CA SER A 189 6.38 22.87 11.60
C SER A 189 5.51 24.11 11.59
N SER A 190 5.59 24.95 12.63
CA SER A 190 4.71 26.11 12.81
C SER A 190 3.23 25.77 12.59
N GLY A 191 2.81 24.58 13.01
CA GLY A 191 1.44 24.06 12.87
C GLY A 191 1.08 23.50 11.46
N ARG A 192 2.02 23.46 10.53
CA ARG A 192 1.76 22.98 9.15
C ARG A 192 1.77 21.45 9.02
N TYR A 193 2.52 20.77 9.87
CA TYR A 193 2.73 19.32 9.82
C TYR A 193 2.42 18.70 11.18
N LYS A 194 1.77 17.54 11.18
CA LYS A 194 1.73 16.67 12.35
C LYS A 194 3.14 16.21 12.71
N ILE A 195 3.38 16.04 14.02
CA ILE A 195 4.67 15.59 14.56
C ILE A 195 4.47 14.25 15.25
N GLU A 196 5.13 13.24 14.72
CA GLU A 196 5.26 11.92 15.31
C GLU A 196 6.70 11.69 15.75
N VAL A 197 6.88 10.99 16.88
CA VAL A 197 8.20 10.62 17.40
C VAL A 197 8.26 9.15 17.75
N GLU A 198 9.34 8.47 17.33
CA GLU A 198 9.69 7.11 17.77
C GLU A 198 10.27 7.16 19.19
N ALA A 199 9.63 6.45 20.12
CA ALA A 199 10.12 6.20 21.48
C ALA A 199 10.66 4.77 21.58
N ARG A 200 11.84 4.60 22.18
CA ARG A 200 12.49 3.29 22.41
C ARG A 200 12.32 2.80 23.85
N THR A 201 11.92 3.68 24.75
CA THR A 201 11.76 3.42 26.18
C THR A 201 10.56 4.17 26.77
N ILE A 202 10.08 3.75 27.94
CA ILE A 202 9.05 4.48 28.68
C ILE A 202 9.56 5.89 29.08
N GLU A 203 10.86 6.04 29.34
CA GLU A 203 11.45 7.36 29.61
C GLU A 203 11.35 8.29 28.39
N ASP A 204 11.57 7.78 27.17
CA ASP A 204 11.37 8.57 25.94
C ASP A 204 9.92 9.00 25.79
N VAL A 205 8.96 8.11 26.09
CA VAL A 205 7.53 8.43 26.10
C VAL A 205 7.23 9.58 27.07
N GLN A 206 7.74 9.52 28.31
CA GLN A 206 7.55 10.56 29.32
C GLN A 206 8.14 11.90 28.87
N LYS A 207 9.34 11.88 28.32
CA LYS A 207 10.01 13.08 27.78
C LYS A 207 9.24 13.68 26.62
N ALA A 208 8.75 12.85 25.69
CA ALA A 208 7.94 13.32 24.56
C ALA A 208 6.63 13.98 25.04
N ILE A 209 5.92 13.35 25.98
CA ILE A 209 4.69 13.93 26.58
C ILE A 209 5.00 15.26 27.25
N ALA A 210 6.10 15.37 28.01
CA ALA A 210 6.47 16.57 28.75
C ALA A 210 6.69 17.79 27.83
N THR A 211 7.05 17.60 26.57
CA THR A 211 7.19 18.70 25.61
C THR A 211 5.85 19.34 25.26
N GLY A 212 4.73 18.60 25.30
CA GLY A 212 3.40 19.05 24.88
C GLY A 212 3.30 19.39 23.38
N LYS A 213 4.20 18.86 22.52
CA LYS A 213 4.40 19.29 21.13
C LYS A 213 4.31 18.17 20.11
N VAL A 214 3.88 16.98 20.51
CA VAL A 214 3.75 15.82 19.63
C VAL A 214 2.27 15.47 19.41
N ASP A 215 1.93 15.06 18.20
CA ASP A 215 0.59 14.60 17.84
C ASP A 215 0.47 13.08 18.00
N ARG A 216 1.60 12.34 17.84
CA ARG A 216 1.64 10.88 17.92
C ARG A 216 2.97 10.42 18.50
N ILE A 217 2.90 9.35 19.30
CA ILE A 217 4.09 8.64 19.82
C ILE A 217 4.05 7.22 19.28
N MET A 218 5.11 6.84 18.56
CA MET A 218 5.34 5.49 18.08
C MET A 218 6.17 4.71 19.09
N LEU A 219 5.63 3.59 19.55
CA LEU A 219 6.27 2.64 20.45
C LEU A 219 7.05 1.64 19.59
N ASP A 220 8.35 1.85 19.44
CA ASP A 220 9.18 1.04 18.56
C ASP A 220 9.80 -0.16 19.28
N ASN A 221 9.44 -1.37 18.86
CA ASN A 221 9.87 -2.65 19.45
C ASN A 221 9.58 -2.80 20.95
N PHE A 222 8.50 -2.25 21.46
CA PHE A 222 8.07 -2.41 22.86
C PHE A 222 7.53 -3.81 23.11
N THR A 223 7.67 -4.33 24.34
CA THR A 223 6.94 -5.52 24.78
C THR A 223 5.47 -5.16 25.06
N ILE A 224 4.60 -6.17 25.15
CA ILE A 224 3.18 -5.97 25.46
C ILE A 224 2.96 -5.25 26.78
N GLU A 225 3.76 -5.60 27.79
CA GLU A 225 3.73 -4.95 29.12
C GLU A 225 4.12 -3.47 29.03
N GLN A 226 5.15 -3.14 28.27
CA GLN A 226 5.58 -1.77 28.03
C GLN A 226 4.53 -0.98 27.21
N MET A 227 3.88 -1.63 26.24
CA MET A 227 2.77 -0.99 25.48
C MET A 227 1.61 -0.65 26.41
N HIS A 228 1.20 -1.56 27.30
CA HIS A 228 0.17 -1.28 28.30
C HIS A 228 0.56 -0.11 29.21
N GLU A 229 1.79 -0.08 29.72
CA GLU A 229 2.30 1.01 30.54
C GLU A 229 2.27 2.33 29.77
N ALA A 230 2.78 2.36 28.53
CA ALA A 230 2.79 3.55 27.69
C ALA A 230 1.38 4.10 27.42
N VAL A 231 0.43 3.24 27.07
CA VAL A 231 -0.96 3.65 26.80
C VAL A 231 -1.63 4.24 28.03
N LEU A 232 -1.28 3.80 29.25
CA LEU A 232 -1.83 4.36 30.50
C LEU A 232 -1.33 5.77 30.80
N ILE A 233 -0.10 6.11 30.40
CA ILE A 233 0.53 7.41 30.71
C ILE A 233 0.36 8.42 29.57
N ILE A 234 0.15 7.98 28.33
CA ILE A 234 -0.02 8.88 27.18
C ILE A 234 -1.41 9.53 27.24
N PRO A 235 -1.48 10.88 27.24
CA PRO A 235 -2.76 11.60 27.25
C PRO A 235 -3.60 11.28 26.00
N LYS A 236 -4.92 11.21 26.13
CA LYS A 236 -5.86 10.84 25.05
C LYS A 236 -5.81 11.71 23.79
N HIS A 237 -5.26 12.91 23.87
CA HIS A 237 -5.12 13.80 22.71
C HIS A 237 -3.86 13.50 21.89
N ILE A 238 -2.95 12.65 22.40
CA ILE A 238 -1.77 12.18 21.67
C ILE A 238 -2.09 10.77 21.16
N GLU A 239 -2.00 10.58 19.86
CA GLU A 239 -2.20 9.27 19.23
C GLU A 239 -1.05 8.33 19.59
N THR A 240 -1.34 7.03 19.68
CA THR A 240 -0.36 5.98 19.93
C THR A 240 -0.22 5.08 18.71
N GLU A 241 1.00 4.77 18.32
CA GLU A 241 1.31 3.82 17.25
C GLU A 241 2.28 2.76 17.76
N VAL A 242 2.11 1.51 17.32
CA VAL A 242 3.08 0.43 17.55
C VAL A 242 3.75 0.07 16.24
N SER A 243 5.07 -0.09 16.26
CA SER A 243 5.89 -0.52 15.14
C SER A 243 6.99 -1.49 15.61
N GLY A 244 7.58 -2.21 14.64
CA GLY A 244 8.68 -3.17 14.90
C GLY A 244 8.20 -4.60 15.09
N GLY A 245 8.66 -5.52 14.23
CA GLY A 245 8.45 -6.96 14.34
C GLY A 245 7.00 -7.45 14.32
N VAL A 246 6.04 -6.63 13.89
CA VAL A 246 4.61 -6.98 13.88
C VAL A 246 4.32 -8.02 12.81
N THR A 247 3.67 -9.11 13.21
CA THR A 247 3.16 -10.17 12.33
C THR A 247 1.66 -10.35 12.54
N ILE A 248 1.00 -11.13 11.67
CA ILE A 248 -0.44 -11.39 11.80
C ILE A 248 -0.80 -12.08 13.12
N GLU A 249 0.10 -12.93 13.63
CA GLU A 249 -0.06 -13.66 14.88
C GLU A 249 -0.01 -12.75 16.11
N THR A 250 0.78 -11.66 16.06
CA THR A 250 0.95 -10.73 17.19
C THR A 250 -0.10 -9.61 17.21
N LEU A 251 -0.83 -9.39 16.09
CA LEU A 251 -1.78 -8.27 15.96
C LEU A 251 -2.84 -8.22 17.06
N SER A 252 -3.45 -9.36 17.37
CA SER A 252 -4.55 -9.43 18.35
C SER A 252 -4.07 -9.03 19.75
N GLU A 253 -2.88 -9.50 20.13
CA GLU A 253 -2.28 -9.18 21.42
C GLU A 253 -1.90 -7.70 21.50
N ILE A 254 -1.27 -7.15 20.46
CA ILE A 254 -0.96 -5.72 20.38
C ILE A 254 -2.25 -4.87 20.45
N ALA A 255 -3.31 -5.24 19.73
CA ALA A 255 -4.56 -4.51 19.75
C ALA A 255 -5.25 -4.54 21.14
N SER A 256 -5.01 -5.59 21.95
CA SER A 256 -5.51 -5.68 23.31
C SER A 256 -5.00 -4.56 24.23
N THR A 257 -3.84 -3.96 23.91
CA THR A 257 -3.26 -2.81 24.62
C THR A 257 -4.02 -1.49 24.37
N LYS A 258 -4.93 -1.48 23.37
CA LYS A 258 -5.75 -0.31 22.98
C LYS A 258 -4.94 0.84 22.37
N VAL A 259 -3.82 0.56 21.73
CA VAL A 259 -3.12 1.53 20.89
C VAL A 259 -4.03 1.97 19.73
N ASN A 260 -3.85 3.20 19.24
CA ASN A 260 -4.67 3.73 18.16
C ASN A 260 -4.28 3.08 16.81
N TYR A 261 -2.98 2.88 16.57
CA TYR A 261 -2.46 2.40 15.29
C TYR A 261 -1.42 1.29 15.47
N ILE A 262 -1.36 0.42 14.47
CA ILE A 262 -0.29 -0.57 14.30
C ILE A 262 0.23 -0.42 12.87
N SER A 263 1.51 -0.06 12.69
CA SER A 263 2.13 0.03 11.37
C SER A 263 2.87 -1.25 11.02
N VAL A 264 2.59 -1.78 9.82
CA VAL A 264 3.10 -3.07 9.36
C VAL A 264 3.78 -2.94 8.00
N GLY A 265 5.10 -3.11 7.98
CA GLY A 265 5.87 -3.06 6.75
C GLY A 265 5.59 -4.24 5.81
N ALA A 266 5.25 -5.41 6.36
CA ALA A 266 4.97 -6.63 5.59
C ALA A 266 3.82 -6.48 4.59
N LEU A 267 2.88 -5.55 4.84
CA LEU A 267 1.79 -5.24 3.91
C LEU A 267 2.28 -4.85 2.51
N THR A 268 3.50 -4.34 2.38
CA THR A 268 4.02 -3.83 1.11
C THR A 268 5.37 -4.40 0.71
N HIS A 269 6.26 -4.77 1.67
CA HIS A 269 7.61 -5.25 1.31
C HIS A 269 7.72 -6.78 1.11
N SER A 270 6.80 -7.59 1.66
CA SER A 270 6.86 -9.07 1.62
C SER A 270 5.56 -9.69 1.13
N VAL A 271 5.04 -9.18 0.02
CA VAL A 271 3.75 -9.58 -0.53
C VAL A 271 3.92 -10.63 -1.63
N LYS A 272 3.13 -11.69 -1.55
CA LYS A 272 2.91 -12.63 -2.65
C LYS A 272 1.92 -12.02 -3.65
N ALA A 273 2.27 -12.01 -4.93
CA ALA A 273 1.35 -11.60 -5.99
C ALA A 273 0.14 -12.55 -6.05
N LEU A 274 -1.06 -12.00 -6.20
CA LEU A 274 -2.28 -12.80 -6.35
C LEU A 274 -2.31 -13.46 -7.74
N ASP A 275 -2.67 -14.74 -7.81
CA ASP A 275 -2.69 -15.46 -9.10
C ASP A 275 -3.92 -15.08 -9.93
N ILE A 276 -3.67 -14.34 -11.00
CA ILE A 276 -4.66 -13.87 -11.98
C ILE A 276 -4.16 -14.26 -13.37
N SER A 277 -5.03 -14.74 -14.23
CA SER A 277 -4.71 -15.06 -15.62
C SER A 277 -5.57 -14.28 -16.61
N PHE A 278 -4.98 -13.97 -17.78
CA PHE A 278 -5.65 -13.36 -18.91
C PHE A 278 -5.65 -14.37 -20.07
N LYS A 279 -6.81 -14.90 -20.42
CA LYS A 279 -6.91 -16.02 -21.36
C LYS A 279 -7.71 -15.62 -22.59
N ILE A 280 -7.09 -15.77 -23.76
CA ILE A 280 -7.80 -15.67 -25.05
C ILE A 280 -8.83 -16.81 -25.16
N VAL A 281 -10.03 -16.47 -25.62
CA VAL A 281 -11.19 -17.36 -25.79
C VAL A 281 -11.81 -17.22 -27.17
#